data_aec79dd14542c42ebfd57d0e1bcf5ed7
#
_entry.id   aec79dd14542c42ebfd57d0e1bcf5ed7
#
_cell.length_a   1.000
_cell.length_b   1.000
_cell.length_c   1.000
_cell.angle_alpha   90.00
_cell.angle_beta   90.00
_cell.angle_gamma   90.00
#
_symmetry.space_group_name_H-M   'P 1'
#
loop_
_entity.id
_entity.type
_entity.pdbx_description
1 polymer ?
#
loop_
_entity_poly.entity_id
_entity_poly.type
_entity_poly.pdbx_seq_one_letter_code
_entity_poly.pdbx_strand_id
1 'polypeptide(L)'
;MTEETIFKIGDTSIKGDLILAPMDGVTDMPFRGLCRQLGSALSVTEFINTLDVLTDHPRYKKRLAFEPFHRPLSLQFLGDEAEQILAAAEILIPEVQPDII
;
A
#
# COMPACT_ATOMS: atom_id res chain seq x y z
N MET A 1 18.97 -3.85 -10.03
CA MET A 1 17.91 -4.35 -9.10
C MET A 1 18.04 -5.86 -9.01
N THR A 2 17.99 -6.41 -7.83
CA THR A 2 18.10 -7.84 -7.65
C THR A 2 16.77 -8.54 -7.89
N GLU A 3 16.82 -9.72 -8.54
CA GLU A 3 15.67 -10.61 -8.68
C GLU A 3 15.60 -11.61 -7.53
N GLU A 4 16.61 -11.61 -6.67
CA GLU A 4 16.68 -12.57 -5.57
C GLU A 4 15.78 -12.15 -4.42
N THR A 5 15.02 -13.14 -3.88
CA THR A 5 14.18 -12.90 -2.71
C THR A 5 15.05 -12.76 -1.47
N ILE A 6 14.94 -11.62 -0.79
CA ILE A 6 15.65 -11.35 0.46
C ILE A 6 14.87 -11.92 1.65
N PHE A 7 13.53 -11.72 1.66
CA PHE A 7 12.67 -12.27 2.69
C PHE A 7 11.23 -12.31 2.17
N LYS A 8 10.33 -12.88 2.97
CA LYS A 8 8.90 -12.95 2.63
C LYS A 8 8.07 -12.32 3.73
N ILE A 9 6.96 -11.70 3.31
CA ILE A 9 5.85 -11.28 4.18
C ILE A 9 4.65 -12.11 3.76
N GLY A 10 4.24 -13.07 4.61
CA GLY A 10 3.29 -14.08 4.19
C GLY A 10 3.83 -14.84 2.98
N ASP A 11 3.05 -14.90 1.90
CA ASP A 11 3.48 -15.54 0.65
C ASP A 11 4.14 -14.55 -0.32
N THR A 12 4.21 -13.27 0.04
CA THR A 12 4.77 -12.24 -0.83
C THR A 12 6.28 -12.18 -0.70
N SER A 13 6.98 -12.40 -1.81
CA SER A 13 8.45 -12.29 -1.86
C SER A 13 8.89 -10.85 -1.96
N ILE A 14 9.83 -10.46 -1.11
CA ILE A 14 10.44 -9.13 -1.13
C ILE A 14 11.84 -9.25 -1.76
N LYS A 15 12.03 -8.57 -2.89
CA LYS A 15 13.22 -8.71 -3.73
C LYS A 15 14.09 -7.46 -3.68
N GLY A 16 14.54 -7.13 -2.49
CA GLY A 16 15.41 -5.98 -2.26
C GLY A 16 15.51 -5.71 -0.78
N ASP A 17 16.46 -4.88 -0.40
CA ASP A 17 16.78 -4.59 1.00
C ASP A 17 16.46 -3.15 1.42
N LEU A 18 15.92 -2.34 0.49
CA LEU A 18 15.48 -0.98 0.77
C LEU A 18 13.98 -0.88 0.53
N ILE A 19 13.28 -0.30 1.48
CA ILE A 19 11.84 -0.08 1.37
C ILE A 19 11.56 1.39 1.70
N LEU A 20 10.85 2.07 0.77
CA LEU A 20 10.41 3.44 1.02
C LEU A 20 9.35 3.44 2.13
N ALA A 21 9.58 4.22 3.18
CA ALA A 21 8.60 4.39 4.24
C ALA A 21 7.41 5.21 3.73
N PRO A 22 6.18 4.87 4.14
CA PRO A 22 5.03 5.70 3.80
C PRO A 22 5.07 7.03 4.55
N MET A 23 4.83 8.13 3.82
CA MET A 23 4.87 9.49 4.37
C MET A 23 3.69 10.27 3.81
N ASP A 24 2.75 10.63 4.68
CA ASP A 24 1.56 11.36 4.26
C ASP A 24 1.91 12.68 3.56
N GLY A 25 1.29 12.91 2.42
CA GLY A 25 1.55 14.09 1.60
C GLY A 25 2.82 14.01 0.75
N VAL A 26 3.61 12.93 0.87
CA VAL A 26 4.86 12.76 0.12
C VAL A 26 4.81 11.52 -0.77
N THR A 27 4.47 10.38 -0.20
CA THR A 27 4.53 9.11 -0.95
C THR A 27 3.24 8.81 -1.71
N ASP A 28 2.87 9.73 -2.60
CA ASP A 28 1.75 9.52 -3.52
C ASP A 28 2.15 8.54 -4.63
N MET A 29 1.20 8.26 -5.54
CA MET A 29 1.44 7.27 -6.59
C MET A 29 2.67 7.58 -7.45
N PRO A 30 2.86 8.81 -7.98
CA PRO A 30 4.04 9.10 -8.80
C PRO A 30 5.34 8.96 -8.03
N PHE A 31 5.38 9.40 -6.78
CA PHE A 31 6.58 9.30 -5.95
C PHE A 31 6.92 7.84 -5.64
N ARG A 32 5.91 7.04 -5.27
CA ARG A 32 6.12 5.60 -5.04
C ARG A 32 6.65 4.91 -6.29
N GLY A 33 6.09 5.25 -7.46
CA GLY A 33 6.52 4.70 -8.73
C GLY A 33 7.99 5.02 -9.04
N LEU A 34 8.39 6.27 -8.83
CA LEU A 34 9.77 6.68 -9.01
C LEU A 34 10.72 5.90 -8.09
N CYS A 35 10.38 5.81 -6.81
CA CYS A 35 11.20 5.08 -5.85
C CYS A 35 11.24 3.59 -6.16
N ARG A 36 10.15 3.03 -6.67
CA ARG A 36 10.12 1.63 -7.10
C ARG A 36 11.10 1.40 -8.26
N GLN A 37 11.15 2.31 -9.22
CA GLN A 37 12.10 2.24 -10.32
C GLN A 37 13.54 2.37 -9.85
N LEU A 38 13.77 3.11 -8.76
CA LEU A 38 15.11 3.34 -8.21
C LEU A 38 15.52 2.28 -7.18
N GLY A 39 14.71 1.27 -6.94
CA GLY A 39 15.13 0.13 -6.13
C GLY A 39 14.33 -0.14 -4.86
N SER A 40 13.27 0.64 -4.57
CA SER A 40 12.41 0.29 -3.45
C SER A 40 11.75 -1.06 -3.72
N ALA A 41 11.83 -1.97 -2.76
CA ALA A 41 11.39 -3.35 -2.93
C ALA A 41 9.89 -3.54 -2.65
N LEU A 42 9.22 -2.53 -2.12
CA LEU A 42 7.83 -2.59 -1.71
C LEU A 42 7.22 -1.20 -1.81
N SER A 43 5.98 -1.11 -2.28
CA SER A 43 5.24 0.15 -2.31
C SER A 43 4.19 0.14 -1.19
N VAL A 44 4.29 1.08 -0.25
CA VAL A 44 3.31 1.24 0.83
C VAL A 44 2.53 2.53 0.58
N THR A 45 1.20 2.46 0.57
CA THR A 45 0.38 3.65 0.36
C THR A 45 0.49 4.61 1.54
N GLU A 46 0.20 5.88 1.29
CA GLU A 46 -0.14 6.80 2.39
C GLU A 46 -1.32 6.20 3.16
N PHE A 47 -1.51 6.59 4.43
CA PHE A 47 -2.57 5.97 5.23
C PHE A 47 -3.94 6.19 4.60
N ILE A 48 -4.75 5.13 4.66
CA ILE A 48 -6.15 5.15 4.24
C ILE A 48 -6.99 5.25 5.51
N ASN A 49 -7.67 6.37 5.69
CA ASN A 49 -8.53 6.57 6.84
C ASN A 49 -9.76 5.68 6.71
N THR A 50 -9.97 4.80 7.69
CA THR A 50 -11.07 3.82 7.62
C THR A 50 -12.44 4.48 7.60
N LEU A 51 -12.62 5.60 8.29
CA LEU A 51 -13.88 6.34 8.26
C LEU A 51 -14.17 6.90 6.86
N ASP A 52 -13.13 7.34 6.14
CA ASP A 52 -13.31 7.82 4.77
C ASP A 52 -13.82 6.70 3.87
N VAL A 53 -13.34 5.47 4.07
CA VAL A 53 -13.80 4.32 3.30
C VAL A 53 -15.26 4.00 3.63
N LEU A 54 -15.59 3.95 4.91
CA LEU A 54 -16.94 3.58 5.36
C LEU A 54 -17.99 4.62 4.99
N THR A 55 -17.62 5.89 4.87
CA THR A 55 -18.51 6.97 4.45
C THR A 55 -18.40 7.30 2.96
N ASP A 56 -17.62 6.53 2.22
CA ASP A 56 -17.36 6.73 0.79
C ASP A 56 -16.87 8.14 0.45
N HIS A 57 -16.00 8.68 1.29
CA HIS A 57 -15.41 9.99 1.05
C HIS A 57 -14.38 9.90 -0.08
N PRO A 58 -14.44 10.77 -1.12
CA PRO A 58 -13.58 10.64 -2.30
C PRO A 58 -12.08 10.77 -2.01
N ARG A 59 -11.71 11.33 -0.87
CA ARG A 59 -10.34 11.60 -0.48
C ARG A 59 -9.45 10.37 -0.48
N TYR A 60 -9.97 9.19 -0.06
CA TYR A 60 -9.17 7.97 0.00
C TYR A 60 -8.87 7.36 -1.37
N LYS A 61 -9.70 7.64 -2.37
CA LYS A 61 -9.59 6.98 -3.68
C LYS A 61 -8.28 7.29 -4.39
N LYS A 62 -7.78 8.51 -4.25
CA LYS A 62 -6.51 8.92 -4.85
C LYS A 62 -5.33 8.14 -4.26
N ARG A 63 -5.41 7.77 -3.00
CA ARG A 63 -4.35 7.05 -2.29
C ARG A 63 -4.28 5.58 -2.68
N LEU A 64 -5.32 5.05 -3.32
CA LEU A 64 -5.35 3.67 -3.81
C LEU A 64 -4.72 3.50 -5.18
N ALA A 65 -4.45 4.58 -5.91
CA ALA A 65 -3.94 4.49 -7.27
C ALA A 65 -2.54 3.88 -7.31
N PHE A 66 -2.33 2.94 -8.23
CA PHE A 66 -1.03 2.32 -8.46
C PHE A 66 -0.97 1.72 -9.85
N GLU A 67 0.26 1.52 -10.33
CA GLU A 67 0.52 0.82 -11.58
C GLU A 67 0.98 -0.61 -11.28
N PRO A 68 0.82 -1.57 -12.22
CA PRO A 68 1.22 -2.96 -11.95
C PRO A 68 2.67 -3.13 -11.49
N PHE A 69 3.59 -2.29 -11.99
CA PHE A 69 5.00 -2.41 -11.60
C PHE A 69 5.28 -1.93 -10.17
N HIS A 70 4.30 -1.29 -9.52
CA HIS A 70 4.44 -0.88 -8.12
C HIS A 70 4.40 -2.08 -7.15
N ARG A 71 3.91 -3.23 -7.63
CA ARG A 71 3.82 -4.41 -6.76
C ARG A 71 5.21 -4.94 -6.35
N PRO A 72 5.39 -5.48 -5.14
CA PRO A 72 4.34 -5.71 -4.13
C PRO A 72 3.75 -4.40 -3.60
N LEU A 73 2.43 -4.40 -3.38
CA LEU A 73 1.70 -3.25 -2.89
C LEU A 73 1.12 -3.54 -1.51
N SER A 74 1.39 -2.66 -0.57
CA SER A 74 0.83 -2.71 0.77
C SER A 74 -0.13 -1.54 0.99
N LEU A 75 -1.32 -1.83 1.50
CA LEU A 75 -2.26 -0.80 1.94
C LEU A 75 -2.00 -0.49 3.42
N GLN A 76 -1.89 0.79 3.74
CA GLN A 76 -1.77 1.22 5.12
C GLN A 76 -3.11 1.77 5.59
N PHE A 77 -3.71 1.15 6.60
CA PHE A 77 -4.95 1.63 7.19
C PHE A 77 -4.68 2.45 8.44
N LEU A 78 -5.48 3.49 8.64
CA LEU A 78 -5.51 4.28 9.87
C LEU A 78 -6.92 4.25 10.42
N GLY A 79 -7.08 3.78 11.65
CA GLY A 79 -8.37 3.74 12.34
C GLY A 79 -8.18 3.59 13.83
N ASP A 80 -9.18 4.05 14.57
CA ASP A 80 -9.15 4.02 16.04
C ASP A 80 -9.66 2.70 16.60
N GLU A 81 -10.52 2.00 15.85
CA GLU A 81 -11.16 0.78 16.32
C GLU A 81 -10.93 -0.37 15.34
N ALA A 82 -10.70 -1.56 15.90
CA ALA A 82 -10.45 -2.76 15.11
C ALA A 82 -11.60 -3.09 14.16
N GLU A 83 -12.84 -2.87 14.61
CA GLU A 83 -14.02 -3.14 13.79
C GLU A 83 -14.09 -2.27 12.54
N GLN A 84 -13.69 -1.01 12.66
CA GLN A 84 -13.66 -0.08 11.53
C GLN A 84 -12.55 -0.49 10.54
N ILE A 85 -11.40 -0.90 11.04
CA ILE A 85 -10.29 -1.35 10.19
C ILE A 85 -10.72 -2.62 9.45
N LEU A 86 -11.35 -3.57 10.12
CA LEU A 86 -11.85 -4.78 9.48
C LEU A 86 -12.89 -4.46 8.41
N ALA A 87 -13.85 -3.60 8.70
CA ALA A 87 -14.89 -3.24 7.75
C ALA A 87 -14.30 -2.56 6.49
N ALA A 88 -13.35 -1.64 6.66
CA ALA A 88 -12.68 -1.00 5.54
C ALA A 88 -11.86 -2.00 4.72
N ALA A 89 -11.17 -2.93 5.38
CA ALA A 89 -10.42 -3.98 4.71
C ALA A 89 -11.32 -4.89 3.88
N GLU A 90 -12.47 -5.25 4.40
CA GLU A 90 -13.45 -6.09 3.68
C GLU A 90 -13.95 -5.41 2.41
N ILE A 91 -14.02 -4.08 2.39
CA ILE A 91 -14.40 -3.31 1.20
C ILE A 91 -13.24 -3.24 0.21
N LEU A 92 -12.04 -2.92 0.66
CA LEU A 92 -10.93 -2.56 -0.22
C LEU A 92 -10.09 -3.76 -0.69
N ILE A 93 -9.96 -4.81 0.09
CA ILE A 93 -9.14 -5.97 -0.31
C ILE A 93 -9.64 -6.59 -1.61
N PRO A 94 -10.94 -6.89 -1.78
CA PRO A 94 -11.41 -7.45 -3.06
C PRO A 94 -11.24 -6.49 -4.23
N GLU A 95 -11.37 -5.18 -4.00
CA GLU A 95 -11.29 -4.16 -5.05
C GLU A 95 -9.85 -3.93 -5.50
N VAL A 96 -8.93 -3.76 -4.56
CA VAL A 96 -7.54 -3.38 -4.83
C VAL A 96 -6.66 -4.61 -5.01
N GLN A 97 -6.94 -5.68 -4.30
CA GLN A 97 -6.13 -6.91 -4.27
C GLN A 97 -4.68 -6.60 -3.87
N PRO A 98 -4.47 -5.96 -2.70
CA PRO A 98 -3.10 -5.68 -2.26
C PRO A 98 -2.35 -6.96 -1.94
N ASP A 99 -1.05 -6.91 -2.02
CA ASP A 99 -0.20 -8.04 -1.63
C ASP A 99 -0.05 -8.13 -0.12
N ILE A 100 -0.12 -6.98 0.56
CA ILE A 100 0.09 -6.85 2.00
C ILE A 100 -0.87 -5.79 2.55
N ILE A 101 -1.26 -5.91 3.78
CA ILE A 101 -1.97 -4.87 4.54
C ILE A 101 -1.31 -4.66 5.89
#